data_bd7491fe6a907cc68c86b6ee1d977ead
#
_entry.id   bd7491fe6a907cc68c86b6ee1d977ead
#
_cell.length_a   1.000
_cell.length_b   1.000
_cell.length_c   1.000
_cell.angle_alpha   90.00
_cell.angle_beta   90.00
_cell.angle_gamma   90.00
#
_symmetry.space_group_name_H-M   'P 1'
#
loop_
_entity.id
_entity.type
_entity.pdbx_description
1 polymer ?
#
loop_
_entity_poly.entity_id
_entity_poly.type
_entity_poly.pdbx_seq_one_letter_code
_entity_poly.pdbx_strand_id
1 'polypeptide(L)'
;MKIAFFDSGIGGLSVLAEALGRFSGAEFLYFADEDHVPYGTKSRAEIVRLSLDAVGFLVGRGANAVVVACNTATSAAISELRGAFSVPIIGMEPAVKLAADSFGARPTLLIATPLTIAGEKLARLVGRLECETWSLPLPLLVEFAQDLEFDSPAVRTYLQGELGKFKLARLGSLVLGCTHFNYFKDVLREI
;
A
#
# COMPACT_ATOMS: atom_id res chain seq x y z
N MET A 1 0.29 -19.48 17.03
CA MET A 1 0.51 -18.02 16.91
C MET A 1 -0.53 -17.46 15.96
N LYS A 2 -1.24 -16.40 16.37
CA LYS A 2 -2.28 -15.76 15.57
C LYS A 2 -1.76 -14.43 15.01
N ILE A 3 -1.67 -14.32 13.70
CA ILE A 3 -1.18 -13.13 13.00
C ILE A 3 -2.37 -12.46 12.32
N ALA A 4 -2.61 -11.19 12.60
CA ALA A 4 -3.68 -10.44 11.96
C ALA A 4 -3.14 -9.54 10.85
N PHE A 5 -3.94 -9.37 9.79
CA PHE A 5 -3.70 -8.46 8.69
C PHE A 5 -4.82 -7.44 8.64
N PHE A 6 -4.45 -6.17 8.59
CA PHE A 6 -5.36 -5.05 8.45
C PHE A 6 -5.10 -4.31 7.14
N ASP A 7 -6.15 -4.09 6.38
CA ASP A 7 -6.14 -3.23 5.20
C ASP A 7 -7.43 -2.40 5.13
N SER A 8 -7.43 -1.32 4.38
CA SER A 8 -8.62 -0.52 4.13
C SER A 8 -9.65 -1.20 3.23
N GLY A 9 -9.26 -2.29 2.52
CA GLY A 9 -10.12 -3.00 1.60
C GLY A 9 -9.52 -4.36 1.21
N ILE A 10 -9.77 -4.79 -0.03
CA ILE A 10 -9.30 -6.09 -0.55
C ILE A 10 -7.79 -6.14 -0.84
N GLY A 11 -7.12 -4.98 -0.96
CA GLY A 11 -5.72 -4.91 -1.42
C GLY A 11 -4.75 -5.74 -0.59
N GLY A 12 -4.95 -5.77 0.72
CA GLY A 12 -4.11 -6.53 1.67
C GLY A 12 -4.20 -8.05 1.54
N LEU A 13 -5.17 -8.59 0.81
CA LEU A 13 -5.25 -10.03 0.52
C LEU A 13 -4.00 -10.52 -0.23
N SER A 14 -3.39 -9.68 -1.04
CA SER A 14 -2.14 -10.02 -1.73
C SER A 14 -0.97 -10.22 -0.73
N VAL A 15 -0.95 -9.47 0.36
CA VAL A 15 0.05 -9.60 1.43
C VAL A 15 -0.23 -10.84 2.29
N LEU A 16 -1.51 -11.10 2.60
CA LEU A 16 -1.92 -12.31 3.32
C LEU A 16 -1.56 -13.57 2.53
N ALA A 17 -1.81 -13.60 1.22
CA ALA A 17 -1.49 -14.73 0.35
C ALA A 17 0.00 -15.10 0.40
N GLU A 18 0.90 -14.11 0.40
CA GLU A 18 2.34 -14.32 0.56
C GLU A 18 2.68 -14.92 1.95
N ALA A 19 2.00 -14.45 3.00
CA ALA A 19 2.22 -14.95 4.36
C ALA A 19 1.74 -16.40 4.51
N LEU A 20 0.60 -16.77 3.93
CA LEU A 20 0.07 -18.14 3.94
C LEU A 20 1.06 -19.14 3.36
N GLY A 21 1.80 -18.76 2.31
CA GLY A 21 2.83 -19.60 1.69
C GLY A 21 4.11 -19.75 2.51
N ARG A 22 4.34 -18.88 3.51
CA ARG A 22 5.62 -18.80 4.23
C ARG A 22 5.54 -19.24 5.70
N PHE A 23 4.39 -19.13 6.33
CA PHE A 23 4.23 -19.42 7.77
C PHE A 23 3.29 -20.62 7.98
N SER A 24 3.84 -21.81 8.03
CA SER A 24 3.09 -23.02 8.38
C SER A 24 2.74 -23.03 9.88
N GLY A 25 1.51 -23.41 10.21
CA GLY A 25 1.06 -23.54 11.61
C GLY A 25 0.70 -22.24 12.33
N ALA A 26 0.63 -21.11 11.62
CA ALA A 26 0.03 -19.88 12.13
C ALA A 26 -1.47 -19.85 11.81
N GLU A 27 -2.26 -19.27 12.71
CA GLU A 27 -3.64 -18.86 12.46
C GLU A 27 -3.61 -17.43 11.92
N PHE A 28 -4.41 -17.15 10.89
CA PHE A 28 -4.47 -15.83 10.29
C PHE A 28 -5.85 -15.21 10.45
N LEU A 29 -5.89 -13.92 10.78
CA LEU A 29 -7.06 -13.07 10.72
C LEU A 29 -6.85 -12.03 9.62
N TYR A 30 -7.90 -11.72 8.86
CA TYR A 30 -7.89 -10.60 7.93
C TYR A 30 -9.04 -9.66 8.26
N PHE A 31 -8.75 -8.37 8.31
CA PHE A 31 -9.74 -7.31 8.47
C PHE A 31 -9.61 -6.30 7.32
N ALA A 32 -10.66 -6.18 6.52
CA ALA A 32 -10.84 -5.14 5.52
C ALA A 32 -11.84 -4.12 6.04
N ASP A 33 -11.47 -2.84 6.07
CA ASP A 33 -12.36 -1.75 6.47
C ASP A 33 -13.15 -1.24 5.26
N GLU A 34 -13.99 -2.13 4.70
CA GLU A 34 -14.77 -1.86 3.48
C GLU A 34 -15.76 -0.71 3.62
N ASP A 35 -16.27 -0.47 4.83
CA ASP A 35 -17.21 0.62 5.10
C ASP A 35 -16.58 2.01 4.95
N HIS A 36 -15.25 2.08 4.99
CA HIS A 36 -14.51 3.35 4.97
C HIS A 36 -13.50 3.48 3.83
N VAL A 37 -13.39 2.50 2.93
CA VAL A 37 -12.54 2.62 1.73
C VAL A 37 -13.08 3.71 0.78
N PRO A 38 -12.23 4.50 0.07
CA PRO A 38 -10.77 4.50 0.07
C PRO A 38 -10.15 5.36 1.18
N TYR A 39 -9.06 4.89 1.80
CA TYR A 39 -8.32 5.66 2.82
C TYR A 39 -7.51 6.82 2.22
N GLY A 40 -7.12 6.70 0.96
CA GLY A 40 -6.20 7.65 0.31
C GLY A 40 -6.72 9.07 0.15
N THR A 41 -8.04 9.29 0.31
CA THR A 41 -8.73 10.59 0.21
C THR A 41 -9.17 11.15 1.56
N LYS A 42 -8.98 10.39 2.66
CA LYS A 42 -9.39 10.80 4.00
C LYS A 42 -8.34 11.66 4.69
N SER A 43 -8.74 12.37 5.75
CA SER A 43 -7.80 13.09 6.60
C SER A 43 -6.91 12.11 7.41
N ARG A 44 -5.69 12.54 7.74
CA ARG A 44 -4.79 11.75 8.61
C ARG A 44 -5.46 11.39 9.94
N ALA A 45 -6.15 12.33 10.58
CA ALA A 45 -6.81 12.11 11.87
C ALA A 45 -7.89 11.02 11.78
N GLU A 46 -8.67 11.02 10.70
CA GLU A 46 -9.69 9.99 10.45
C GLU A 46 -9.06 8.61 10.26
N ILE A 47 -7.98 8.51 9.46
CA ILE A 47 -7.28 7.24 9.23
C ILE A 47 -6.67 6.72 10.53
N VAL A 48 -6.09 7.58 11.36
CA VAL A 48 -5.55 7.18 12.67
C VAL A 48 -6.65 6.58 13.54
N ARG A 49 -7.82 7.24 13.64
CA ARG A 49 -8.95 6.72 14.40
C ARG A 49 -9.41 5.36 13.89
N LEU A 50 -9.69 5.25 12.59
CA LEU A 50 -10.14 4.01 11.95
C LEU A 50 -9.13 2.87 12.13
N SER A 51 -7.83 3.18 12.01
CA SER A 51 -6.77 2.20 12.19
C SER A 51 -6.65 1.72 13.65
N LEU A 52 -6.83 2.61 14.62
CA LEU A 52 -6.85 2.24 16.04
C LEU A 52 -8.04 1.33 16.36
N ASP A 53 -9.23 1.63 15.82
CA ASP A 53 -10.44 0.81 16.00
C ASP A 53 -10.25 -0.58 15.39
N ALA A 54 -9.75 -0.67 14.15
CA ALA A 54 -9.51 -1.93 13.44
C ALA A 54 -8.46 -2.81 14.15
N VAL A 55 -7.32 -2.22 14.54
CA VAL A 55 -6.25 -2.94 15.23
C VAL A 55 -6.70 -3.36 16.64
N GLY A 56 -7.45 -2.49 17.35
CA GLY A 56 -8.05 -2.81 18.64
C GLY A 56 -8.97 -4.02 18.57
N PHE A 57 -9.82 -4.07 17.53
CA PHE A 57 -10.68 -5.23 17.26
C PHE A 57 -9.86 -6.52 17.04
N LEU A 58 -8.80 -6.46 16.23
CA LEU A 58 -7.95 -7.62 15.93
C LEU A 58 -7.19 -8.11 17.18
N VAL A 59 -6.66 -7.20 17.98
CA VAL A 59 -6.00 -7.54 19.27
C VAL A 59 -7.02 -8.14 20.22
N GLY A 60 -8.24 -7.60 20.31
CA GLY A 60 -9.34 -8.17 21.08
C GLY A 60 -9.77 -9.58 20.63
N ARG A 61 -9.51 -9.96 19.36
CA ARG A 61 -9.70 -11.32 18.82
C ARG A 61 -8.49 -12.24 19.08
N GLY A 62 -7.51 -11.78 19.85
CA GLY A 62 -6.35 -12.57 20.28
C GLY A 62 -5.19 -12.56 19.27
N ALA A 63 -5.08 -11.55 18.42
CA ALA A 63 -3.90 -11.40 17.57
C ALA A 63 -2.64 -11.21 18.39
N ASN A 64 -1.59 -12.00 18.09
CA ASN A 64 -0.28 -11.90 18.73
C ASN A 64 0.65 -10.93 18.00
N ALA A 65 0.34 -10.61 16.73
CA ALA A 65 1.01 -9.62 15.93
C ALA A 65 0.02 -9.07 14.90
N VAL A 66 0.18 -7.81 14.46
CA VAL A 66 -0.64 -7.20 13.42
C VAL A 66 0.23 -6.67 12.29
N VAL A 67 -0.08 -7.07 11.07
CA VAL A 67 0.48 -6.51 9.83
C VAL A 67 -0.51 -5.47 9.30
N VAL A 68 -0.11 -4.22 9.29
CA VAL A 68 -0.84 -3.13 8.63
C VAL A 68 -0.44 -3.15 7.15
N ALA A 69 -1.20 -3.90 6.36
CA ALA A 69 -0.91 -4.11 4.94
C ALA A 69 -1.13 -2.83 4.13
N CYS A 70 -2.12 -2.02 4.51
CA CYS A 70 -2.43 -0.74 3.87
C CYS A 70 -1.26 0.24 3.97
N ASN A 71 -0.71 0.65 2.82
CA ASN A 71 0.36 1.67 2.77
C ASN A 71 -0.12 3.02 3.30
N THR A 72 -1.36 3.39 3.00
CA THR A 72 -1.96 4.65 3.47
C THR A 72 -2.11 4.66 5.00
N ALA A 73 -2.65 3.58 5.60
CA ALA A 73 -2.76 3.44 7.04
C ALA A 73 -1.37 3.41 7.70
N THR A 74 -0.41 2.71 7.11
CA THR A 74 0.99 2.71 7.58
C THR A 74 1.57 4.12 7.59
N SER A 75 1.42 4.87 6.50
CA SER A 75 1.94 6.25 6.41
C SER A 75 1.31 7.16 7.47
N ALA A 76 -0.01 7.04 7.68
CA ALA A 76 -0.76 7.93 8.56
C ALA A 76 -0.68 7.57 10.04
N ALA A 77 -0.73 6.25 10.38
CA ALA A 77 -1.08 5.80 11.74
C ALA A 77 -0.06 4.89 12.43
N ILE A 78 1.00 4.42 11.74
CA ILE A 78 1.87 3.38 12.29
C ILE A 78 2.52 3.76 13.64
N SER A 79 2.82 5.03 13.87
CA SER A 79 3.43 5.50 15.10
C SER A 79 2.45 5.44 16.27
N GLU A 80 1.21 5.86 16.04
CA GLU A 80 0.11 5.83 16.99
C GLU A 80 -0.27 4.38 17.35
N LEU A 81 -0.34 3.50 16.35
CA LEU A 81 -0.61 2.08 16.54
C LEU A 81 0.47 1.42 17.42
N ARG A 82 1.75 1.68 17.15
CA ARG A 82 2.86 1.15 17.96
C ARG A 82 2.89 1.70 19.38
N GLY A 83 2.37 2.91 19.59
CA GLY A 83 2.22 3.51 20.91
C GLY A 83 1.02 2.98 21.71
N ALA A 84 -0.04 2.54 21.03
CA ALA A 84 -1.31 2.15 21.65
C ALA A 84 -1.36 0.64 22.01
N PHE A 85 -0.64 -0.21 21.30
CA PHE A 85 -0.74 -1.66 21.45
C PHE A 85 0.61 -2.28 21.83
N SER A 86 0.59 -3.29 22.73
CA SER A 86 1.78 -4.03 23.18
C SER A 86 2.20 -5.14 22.21
N VAL A 87 1.34 -5.56 21.28
CA VAL A 87 1.69 -6.56 20.28
C VAL A 87 2.55 -5.94 19.16
N PRO A 88 3.44 -6.72 18.52
CA PRO A 88 4.21 -6.25 17.37
C PRO A 88 3.30 -5.72 16.27
N ILE A 89 3.55 -4.48 15.80
CA ILE A 89 2.84 -3.84 14.69
C ILE A 89 3.83 -3.63 13.53
N ILE A 90 3.58 -4.31 12.41
CA ILE A 90 4.40 -4.30 11.21
C ILE A 90 3.66 -3.48 10.15
N GLY A 91 4.27 -2.38 9.68
CA GLY A 91 3.72 -1.55 8.61
C GLY A 91 4.33 -1.88 7.26
N MET A 92 3.59 -1.58 6.19
CA MET A 92 4.03 -1.74 4.80
C MET A 92 4.33 -0.37 4.18
N GLU A 93 5.59 -0.12 3.90
CA GLU A 93 6.05 1.09 3.20
C GLU A 93 6.32 0.81 1.72
N PRO A 94 6.19 1.81 0.81
CA PRO A 94 6.55 1.62 -0.59
C PRO A 94 8.02 1.22 -0.76
N ALA A 95 8.30 0.28 -1.66
CA ALA A 95 9.61 -0.33 -1.85
C ALA A 95 10.60 0.55 -2.66
N VAL A 96 10.53 1.88 -2.53
CA VAL A 96 11.36 2.82 -3.30
C VAL A 96 12.85 2.66 -3.03
N LYS A 97 13.22 2.34 -1.77
CA LYS A 97 14.63 2.07 -1.44
C LYS A 97 15.14 0.81 -2.13
N LEU A 98 14.36 -0.26 -2.10
CA LEU A 98 14.71 -1.51 -2.79
C LEU A 98 14.86 -1.29 -4.30
N ALA A 99 13.98 -0.48 -4.89
CA ALA A 99 14.05 -0.12 -6.30
C ALA A 99 15.34 0.65 -6.61
N ALA A 100 15.69 1.67 -5.81
CA ALA A 100 16.92 2.43 -5.97
C ALA A 100 18.16 1.55 -5.86
N ASP A 101 18.21 0.67 -4.85
CA ASP A 101 19.33 -0.25 -4.64
C ASP A 101 19.48 -1.27 -5.80
N SER A 102 18.36 -1.66 -6.45
CA SER A 102 18.34 -2.69 -7.50
C SER A 102 18.59 -2.13 -8.91
N PHE A 103 18.16 -0.91 -9.20
CA PHE A 103 18.16 -0.33 -10.56
C PHE A 103 19.06 0.91 -10.71
N GLY A 104 19.75 1.30 -9.65
CA GLY A 104 20.79 2.35 -9.66
C GLY A 104 20.24 3.73 -9.98
N ALA A 105 20.99 4.51 -10.77
CA ALA A 105 20.70 5.91 -11.07
C ALA A 105 19.51 6.15 -12.01
N ARG A 106 18.88 5.11 -12.57
CA ARG A 106 17.70 5.28 -13.43
C ARG A 106 16.51 5.73 -12.59
N PRO A 107 15.65 6.62 -13.12
CA PRO A 107 14.49 7.11 -12.39
C PRO A 107 13.55 5.98 -11.95
N THR A 108 13.00 6.12 -10.75
CA THR A 108 11.93 5.26 -10.23
C THR A 108 10.61 6.02 -10.29
N LEU A 109 9.56 5.42 -10.85
CA LEU A 109 8.19 5.94 -10.75
C LEU A 109 7.47 5.25 -9.61
N LEU A 110 7.08 6.01 -8.59
CA LEU A 110 6.20 5.55 -7.52
C LEU A 110 4.75 5.90 -7.87
N ILE A 111 3.91 4.89 -8.01
CA ILE A 111 2.46 5.08 -8.07
C ILE A 111 1.85 4.73 -6.71
N ALA A 112 1.04 5.62 -6.14
CA ALA A 112 0.46 5.44 -4.81
C ALA A 112 -0.83 6.25 -4.63
N THR A 113 -1.43 6.20 -3.45
CA THR A 113 -2.53 7.10 -3.09
C THR A 113 -1.99 8.51 -2.80
N PRO A 114 -2.81 9.57 -2.97
CA PRO A 114 -2.40 10.94 -2.67
C PRO A 114 -1.79 11.09 -1.26
N LEU A 115 -2.44 10.51 -0.24
CA LEU A 115 -1.97 10.61 1.14
C LEU A 115 -0.64 9.88 1.38
N THR A 116 -0.43 8.73 0.73
CA THR A 116 0.86 8.03 0.81
C THR A 116 1.98 8.89 0.23
N ILE A 117 1.75 9.53 -0.92
CA ILE A 117 2.73 10.42 -1.57
C ILE A 117 3.03 11.65 -0.71
N ALA A 118 2.01 12.24 -0.11
CA ALA A 118 2.15 13.42 0.76
C ALA A 118 2.79 13.08 2.13
N GLY A 119 3.01 11.80 2.45
CA GLY A 119 3.50 11.36 3.74
C GLY A 119 4.95 11.77 4.01
N GLU A 120 5.23 12.40 5.18
CA GLU A 120 6.56 12.83 5.57
C GLU A 120 7.60 11.70 5.60
N LYS A 121 7.21 10.47 5.97
CA LYS A 121 8.11 9.32 6.00
C LYS A 121 8.62 8.99 4.60
N LEU A 122 7.73 8.98 3.62
CA LEU A 122 8.09 8.77 2.22
C LEU A 122 8.99 9.90 1.71
N ALA A 123 8.65 11.15 2.00
CA ALA A 123 9.45 12.31 1.61
C ALA A 123 10.88 12.22 2.17
N ARG A 124 11.03 11.86 3.46
CA ARG A 124 12.35 11.64 4.09
C ARG A 124 13.12 10.48 3.46
N LEU A 125 12.42 9.39 3.09
CA LEU A 125 13.04 8.23 2.45
C LEU A 125 13.54 8.62 1.06
N VAL A 126 12.67 9.21 0.22
CA VAL A 126 13.02 9.64 -1.15
C VAL A 126 14.16 10.66 -1.13
N GLY A 127 14.15 11.62 -0.19
CA GLY A 127 15.22 12.62 -0.07
C GLY A 127 16.60 12.06 0.31
N ARG A 128 16.72 10.78 0.66
CA ARG A 128 17.99 10.07 0.94
C ARG A 128 18.46 9.18 -0.21
N LEU A 129 17.64 9.05 -1.26
CA LEU A 129 17.99 8.23 -2.42
C LEU A 129 18.83 9.04 -3.41
N GLU A 130 19.78 8.39 -4.04
CA GLU A 130 20.61 9.00 -5.09
C GLU A 130 19.93 8.96 -6.47
N CYS A 131 18.86 8.18 -6.63
CA CYS A 131 18.10 8.10 -7.87
C CYS A 131 16.93 9.10 -7.87
N GLU A 132 16.63 9.64 -9.05
CA GLU A 132 15.44 10.45 -9.27
C GLU A 132 14.19 9.63 -9.02
N THR A 133 13.27 10.13 -8.17
CA THR A 133 11.99 9.46 -7.88
C THR A 133 10.84 10.35 -8.32
N TRP A 134 10.07 9.88 -9.29
CA TRP A 134 8.82 10.52 -9.69
C TRP A 134 7.66 9.91 -8.92
N SER A 135 6.67 10.72 -8.58
CA SER A 135 5.49 10.28 -7.84
C SER A 135 4.23 10.58 -8.64
N LEU A 136 3.36 9.59 -8.78
CA LEU A 136 2.10 9.70 -9.49
C LEU A 136 0.96 9.19 -8.60
N PRO A 137 0.04 10.08 -8.16
CA PRO A 137 -1.14 9.65 -7.43
C PRO A 137 -2.18 9.03 -8.38
N LEU A 138 -2.65 7.82 -8.05
CA LEU A 138 -3.65 7.10 -8.84
C LEU A 138 -4.85 6.67 -7.96
N PRO A 139 -5.67 7.63 -7.46
CA PRO A 139 -6.75 7.30 -6.54
C PRO A 139 -7.82 6.38 -7.17
N LEU A 140 -8.15 6.55 -8.45
CA LEU A 140 -9.18 5.73 -9.13
C LEU A 140 -8.80 4.24 -9.23
N LEU A 141 -7.50 3.88 -9.16
CA LEU A 141 -7.14 2.46 -9.14
C LEU A 141 -7.62 1.73 -7.87
N VAL A 142 -7.85 2.44 -6.78
CA VAL A 142 -8.43 1.83 -5.58
C VAL A 142 -9.91 1.53 -5.83
N GLU A 143 -10.63 2.45 -6.45
CA GLU A 143 -12.05 2.30 -6.80
C GLU A 143 -12.23 1.15 -7.79
N PHE A 144 -11.49 1.14 -8.90
CA PHE A 144 -11.51 0.03 -9.86
C PHE A 144 -11.22 -1.32 -9.19
N ALA A 145 -10.26 -1.40 -8.27
CA ALA A 145 -9.97 -2.64 -7.58
C ALA A 145 -11.13 -3.08 -6.67
N GLN A 146 -11.78 -2.16 -5.97
CA GLN A 146 -12.94 -2.46 -5.13
C GLN A 146 -14.15 -2.93 -5.96
N ASP A 147 -14.29 -2.40 -7.18
CA ASP A 147 -15.32 -2.81 -8.14
C ASP A 147 -14.93 -4.09 -8.89
N LEU A 148 -13.78 -4.71 -8.55
CA LEU A 148 -13.21 -5.90 -9.20
C LEU A 148 -12.91 -5.70 -10.69
N GLU A 149 -12.72 -4.46 -11.12
CA GLU A 149 -12.34 -4.10 -12.48
C GLU A 149 -10.82 -4.02 -12.62
N PHE A 150 -10.17 -5.12 -12.97
CA PHE A 150 -8.70 -5.17 -13.01
C PHE A 150 -8.11 -4.93 -14.39
N ASP A 151 -8.86 -5.13 -15.48
CA ASP A 151 -8.41 -5.05 -16.87
C ASP A 151 -9.52 -4.57 -17.83
N SER A 152 -10.39 -3.68 -17.37
CA SER A 152 -11.43 -3.10 -18.23
C SER A 152 -10.86 -2.04 -19.20
N PRO A 153 -11.56 -1.71 -20.31
CA PRO A 153 -11.16 -0.59 -21.18
C PRO A 153 -11.00 0.74 -20.41
N ALA A 154 -11.79 0.95 -19.35
CA ALA A 154 -11.70 2.14 -18.51
C ALA A 154 -10.39 2.16 -17.72
N VAL A 155 -9.99 1.04 -17.11
CA VAL A 155 -8.70 0.87 -16.41
C VAL A 155 -7.54 1.16 -17.38
N ARG A 156 -7.55 0.55 -18.56
CA ARG A 156 -6.49 0.72 -19.57
C ARG A 156 -6.39 2.18 -20.03
N THR A 157 -7.51 2.81 -20.36
CA THR A 157 -7.54 4.23 -20.74
C THR A 157 -7.00 5.14 -19.66
N TYR A 158 -7.41 4.92 -18.41
CA TYR A 158 -6.94 5.68 -17.27
C TYR A 158 -5.42 5.52 -17.07
N LEU A 159 -4.91 4.29 -17.03
CA LEU A 159 -3.48 4.03 -16.86
C LEU A 159 -2.66 4.59 -18.01
N GLN A 160 -3.06 4.41 -19.26
CA GLN A 160 -2.36 4.96 -20.43
C GLN A 160 -2.31 6.49 -20.39
N GLY A 161 -3.41 7.15 -20.00
CA GLY A 161 -3.48 8.61 -19.87
C GLY A 161 -2.56 9.14 -18.76
N GLU A 162 -2.55 8.48 -17.61
CA GLU A 162 -1.75 8.91 -16.47
C GLU A 162 -0.24 8.60 -16.65
N LEU A 163 0.10 7.40 -17.09
CA LEU A 163 1.48 6.97 -17.31
C LEU A 163 2.10 7.66 -18.54
N GLY A 164 1.31 7.99 -19.55
CA GLY A 164 1.74 8.72 -20.76
C GLY A 164 2.30 10.13 -20.48
N LYS A 165 2.08 10.67 -19.29
CA LYS A 165 2.69 11.93 -18.82
C LYS A 165 4.20 11.80 -18.56
N PHE A 166 4.72 10.57 -18.48
CA PHE A 166 6.10 10.27 -18.14
C PHE A 166 6.85 9.65 -19.33
N LYS A 167 8.18 9.86 -19.36
CA LYS A 167 9.05 9.19 -20.34
C LYS A 167 9.37 7.77 -19.88
N LEU A 168 8.43 6.84 -20.04
CA LEU A 168 8.53 5.47 -19.50
C LEU A 168 9.80 4.75 -19.93
N ALA A 169 10.29 4.96 -21.16
CA ALA A 169 11.55 4.36 -21.63
C ALA A 169 12.79 4.75 -20.80
N ARG A 170 12.73 5.81 -20.00
CA ARG A 170 13.80 6.22 -19.09
C ARG A 170 13.74 5.53 -17.73
N LEU A 171 12.60 4.94 -17.37
CA LEU A 171 12.41 4.33 -16.06
C LEU A 171 13.36 3.14 -15.84
N GLY A 172 13.87 3.03 -14.62
CA GLY A 172 14.52 1.85 -14.09
C GLY A 172 13.51 0.91 -13.44
N SER A 173 12.51 1.49 -12.77
CA SER A 173 11.52 0.72 -12.02
C SER A 173 10.19 1.47 -11.85
N LEU A 174 9.12 0.67 -11.67
CA LEU A 174 7.81 1.12 -11.23
C LEU A 174 7.55 0.51 -9.85
N VAL A 175 7.29 1.36 -8.85
CA VAL A 175 6.99 0.94 -7.48
C VAL A 175 5.50 1.10 -7.20
N LEU A 176 4.88 0.00 -6.76
CA LEU A 176 3.47 -0.02 -6.34
C LEU A 176 3.38 0.36 -4.86
N GLY A 177 2.95 1.57 -4.57
CA GLY A 177 2.82 2.13 -3.22
C GLY A 177 1.42 2.01 -2.63
N CYS A 178 0.61 1.09 -3.14
CA CYS A 178 -0.70 0.73 -2.64
C CYS A 178 -0.95 -0.76 -2.84
N THR A 179 -1.54 -1.42 -1.86
CA THR A 179 -1.87 -2.86 -1.91
C THR A 179 -2.83 -3.21 -3.04
N HIS A 180 -3.81 -2.35 -3.33
CA HIS A 180 -4.76 -2.52 -4.43
C HIS A 180 -4.08 -2.55 -5.80
N PHE A 181 -2.95 -1.85 -5.97
CA PHE A 181 -2.28 -1.76 -7.26
C PHE A 181 -1.63 -3.06 -7.71
N ASN A 182 -1.48 -4.03 -6.80
CA ASN A 182 -1.00 -5.36 -7.14
C ASN A 182 -1.92 -6.10 -8.13
N TYR A 183 -3.21 -5.79 -8.16
CA TYR A 183 -4.16 -6.38 -9.09
C TYR A 183 -3.99 -5.93 -10.54
N PHE A 184 -3.30 -4.80 -10.76
CA PHE A 184 -3.05 -4.23 -12.09
C PHE A 184 -1.66 -4.54 -12.66
N LYS A 185 -0.90 -5.45 -12.03
CA LYS A 185 0.49 -5.76 -12.44
C LYS A 185 0.60 -6.15 -13.91
N ASP A 186 -0.34 -6.95 -14.41
CA ASP A 186 -0.27 -7.46 -15.78
C ASP A 186 -0.58 -6.36 -16.78
N VAL A 187 -1.62 -5.56 -16.56
CA VAL A 187 -1.93 -4.37 -17.37
C VAL A 187 -0.77 -3.37 -17.35
N LEU A 188 -0.15 -3.13 -16.18
CA LEU A 188 0.99 -2.21 -16.04
C LEU A 188 2.25 -2.70 -16.77
N ARG A 189 2.42 -4.00 -16.99
CA ARG A 189 3.53 -4.56 -17.77
C ARG A 189 3.33 -4.43 -19.27
N GLU A 190 2.08 -4.33 -19.73
CA GLU A 190 1.73 -4.20 -21.13
C GLU A 190 1.80 -2.75 -21.64
N ILE A 191 1.74 -1.77 -20.75
CA ILE A 191 1.85 -0.34 -21.04
C ILE A 191 3.32 0.10 -21.06
#